data_e310dbcb73d3e5f88e345a52eb186fa7
#
_entry.id   e310dbcb73d3e5f88e345a52eb186fa7
#
_cell.length_a   1.000
_cell.length_b   1.000
_cell.length_c   1.000
_cell.angle_alpha   90.00
_cell.angle_beta   90.00
_cell.angle_gamma   90.00
#
_symmetry.space_group_name_H-M   'P 1'
#
loop_
_entity.id
_entity.type
_entity.pdbx_description
1 polymer ?
#
loop_
_entity_poly.entity_id
_entity_poly.type
_entity_poly.pdbx_seq_one_letter_code
_entity_poly.pdbx_strand_id
1 'polypeptide(L)'
;MTADSVVPRDTVLVDALEPTDAPDADAALASAVALDSERAVDAVATLLRGKRAAVLTGAGLSTDSGIPDYRGEGAPKRTPMTFQTFVADERSRKRYWAGSHLGWSVFRRAEPNLGHRSLVQLESAGAIAGVITQNVDGLHTRAGSRHVVELHGSLDRVICLDCGQAFGRDSIAARLEADNPVLRDSDSIRIAPDGDADVGNIDDFVVPACTVCGGMLKPRVVFFGELVPTETFLEASALIQAADALIVAGSSLAVNSGIRLVEQARRRKLPIIVINRGATKGDGRALHKLEAGTSETLAALADRLLG
;
A
#
# COMPACT_ATOMS: atom_id res chain seq x y z
N MET A 1 49.59 37.21 -55.26
CA MET A 1 50.82 36.87 -54.54
C MET A 1 50.53 37.11 -53.05
N THR A 2 49.97 36.11 -52.37
CA THR A 2 49.97 36.08 -50.93
C THR A 2 49.63 34.62 -50.54
N ALA A 3 50.52 34.01 -49.77
CA ALA A 3 50.46 32.64 -49.33
C ALA A 3 49.56 32.51 -48.13
N ASP A 4 48.64 31.58 -48.27
CA ASP A 4 47.84 31.10 -47.16
C ASP A 4 48.61 30.06 -46.29
N SER A 5 48.81 30.43 -45.03
CA SER A 5 49.36 29.52 -44.02
C SER A 5 48.24 28.73 -43.34
N VAL A 6 48.20 27.45 -43.63
CA VAL A 6 47.33 26.47 -42.94
C VAL A 6 47.97 26.09 -41.63
N VAL A 7 47.27 26.33 -40.51
CA VAL A 7 47.60 25.83 -39.17
C VAL A 7 46.93 24.46 -38.97
N PRO A 8 47.67 23.42 -38.57
CA PRO A 8 47.05 22.13 -38.24
C PRO A 8 46.30 22.21 -36.90
N ARG A 9 45.06 21.76 -36.88
CA ARG A 9 44.28 21.53 -35.66
C ARG A 9 44.70 20.20 -35.06
N ASP A 10 45.42 20.24 -33.97
CA ASP A 10 45.60 19.07 -33.10
C ASP A 10 44.28 18.71 -32.46
N THR A 11 43.69 17.57 -32.90
CA THR A 11 42.55 16.96 -32.29
C THR A 11 43.05 16.08 -31.15
N VAL A 12 42.97 16.57 -29.92
CA VAL A 12 43.21 15.74 -28.74
C VAL A 12 41.98 14.81 -28.60
N LEU A 13 42.15 13.53 -28.85
CA LEU A 13 41.22 12.48 -28.49
C LEU A 13 41.18 12.42 -26.96
N VAL A 14 40.09 12.86 -26.38
CA VAL A 14 39.78 12.60 -24.96
C VAL A 14 39.29 11.17 -24.91
N ASP A 15 40.11 10.24 -24.46
CA ASP A 15 39.71 8.89 -24.11
C ASP A 15 38.53 8.98 -23.10
N ALA A 16 37.40 8.43 -23.48
CA ALA A 16 36.30 8.23 -22.58
C ALA A 16 36.76 7.23 -21.51
N LEU A 17 36.96 7.72 -20.31
CA LEU A 17 37.12 6.89 -19.13
C LEU A 17 35.84 6.06 -19.02
N GLU A 18 35.95 4.74 -19.18
CA GLU A 18 34.91 3.81 -18.85
C GLU A 18 34.49 4.04 -17.37
N PRO A 19 33.17 4.03 -17.07
CA PRO A 19 32.76 4.12 -15.69
C PRO A 19 33.27 2.88 -14.97
N THR A 20 34.20 3.07 -14.05
CA THR A 20 34.60 2.03 -13.09
C THR A 20 33.37 1.67 -12.30
N ASP A 21 32.95 0.39 -12.36
CA ASP A 21 31.98 -0.24 -11.47
C ASP A 21 32.50 -0.13 -10.01
N ALA A 22 32.32 1.02 -9.40
CA ALA A 22 32.34 1.14 -7.96
C ALA A 22 31.03 0.49 -7.46
N PRO A 23 31.06 -0.53 -6.59
CA PRO A 23 29.85 -1.09 -6.04
C PRO A 23 29.07 0.05 -5.37
N ASP A 24 27.79 0.17 -5.77
CA ASP A 24 26.86 1.15 -5.25
C ASP A 24 26.86 1.05 -3.70
N ALA A 25 27.28 2.10 -3.02
CA ALA A 25 27.40 2.13 -1.56
C ALA A 25 26.06 1.80 -0.89
N ASP A 26 24.93 2.08 -1.56
CA ASP A 26 23.59 1.70 -1.12
C ASP A 26 23.34 0.19 -1.24
N ALA A 27 23.90 -0.47 -2.26
CA ALA A 27 23.81 -1.93 -2.41
C ALA A 27 24.68 -2.67 -1.38
N ALA A 28 25.83 -2.12 -1.04
CA ALA A 28 26.71 -2.68 0.00
C ALA A 28 26.10 -2.49 1.40
N LEU A 29 25.40 -1.39 1.67
CA LEU A 29 24.68 -1.15 2.93
C LEU A 29 23.45 -2.09 3.06
N ALA A 30 22.72 -2.33 1.99
CA ALA A 30 21.61 -3.28 1.96
C ALA A 30 22.09 -4.73 2.19
N SER A 31 23.27 -5.10 1.70
CA SER A 31 23.86 -6.44 1.86
C SER A 31 24.43 -6.69 3.27
N ALA A 32 24.80 -5.65 4.02
CA ALA A 32 25.37 -5.78 5.36
C ALA A 32 24.33 -6.06 6.46
N VAL A 33 23.02 -5.96 6.17
CA VAL A 33 21.92 -6.10 7.15
C VAL A 33 21.04 -7.34 6.87
N ALA A 34 21.36 -8.15 5.87
CA ALA A 34 20.72 -9.44 5.64
C ALA A 34 21.23 -10.46 6.68
N LEU A 35 20.84 -10.26 7.94
CA LEU A 35 20.94 -11.31 8.95
C LEU A 35 20.11 -12.50 8.46
N ASP A 36 20.61 -13.73 8.71
CA ASP A 36 19.81 -14.95 8.59
C ASP A 36 18.41 -14.71 9.18
N SER A 37 17.37 -15.05 8.44
CA SER A 37 15.98 -14.67 8.73
C SER A 37 15.56 -14.96 10.19
N GLU A 38 15.96 -16.11 10.74
CA GLU A 38 15.66 -16.47 12.13
C GLU A 38 16.35 -15.58 13.16
N ARG A 39 17.65 -15.30 12.93
CA ARG A 39 18.42 -14.38 13.80
C ARG A 39 17.89 -12.96 13.76
N ALA A 40 17.42 -12.52 12.59
CA ALA A 40 16.82 -11.21 12.45
C ALA A 40 15.50 -11.11 13.23
N VAL A 41 14.65 -12.15 13.17
CA VAL A 41 13.43 -12.24 13.97
C VAL A 41 13.73 -12.24 15.47
N ASP A 42 14.74 -13.01 15.92
CA ASP A 42 15.16 -13.05 17.33
C ASP A 42 15.68 -11.70 17.83
N ALA A 43 16.46 -10.99 17.01
CA ALA A 43 16.95 -9.65 17.32
C ALA A 43 15.78 -8.65 17.45
N VAL A 44 14.81 -8.70 16.54
CA VAL A 44 13.62 -7.84 16.58
C VAL A 44 12.74 -8.21 17.78
N ALA A 45 12.51 -9.47 18.07
CA ALA A 45 11.75 -9.90 19.24
C ALA A 45 12.42 -9.42 20.54
N THR A 46 13.75 -9.53 20.64
CA THR A 46 14.50 -9.01 21.79
C THR A 46 14.37 -7.50 21.93
N LEU A 47 14.44 -6.76 20.82
CA LEU A 47 14.24 -5.32 20.78
C LEU A 47 12.84 -4.91 21.25
N LEU A 48 11.81 -5.68 20.90
CA LEU A 48 10.40 -5.37 21.17
C LEU A 48 9.90 -5.86 22.55
N ARG A 49 10.65 -6.71 23.26
CA ARG A 49 10.24 -7.17 24.60
C ARG A 49 9.97 -6.01 25.55
N GLY A 50 8.80 -6.00 26.16
CA GLY A 50 8.36 -4.94 27.08
C GLY A 50 8.05 -3.60 26.39
N LYS A 51 8.05 -3.56 25.06
CA LYS A 51 7.68 -2.39 24.27
C LYS A 51 6.35 -2.61 23.58
N ARG A 52 5.69 -1.50 23.27
CA ARG A 52 4.44 -1.47 22.55
C ARG A 52 4.66 -0.82 21.16
N ALA A 53 4.64 -1.61 20.09
CA ALA A 53 4.90 -1.11 18.75
C ALA A 53 3.62 -0.56 18.09
N ALA A 54 3.74 0.45 17.21
CA ALA A 54 2.76 0.72 16.17
C ALA A 54 3.11 -0.09 14.94
N VAL A 55 2.10 -0.54 14.19
CA VAL A 55 2.32 -1.31 12.96
C VAL A 55 1.76 -0.54 11.77
N LEU A 56 2.58 -0.30 10.74
CA LEU A 56 2.17 0.28 9.45
C LEU A 56 2.18 -0.82 8.39
N THR A 57 1.02 -1.13 7.82
CA THR A 57 0.90 -2.19 6.81
C THR A 57 0.61 -1.65 5.41
N GLY A 58 0.99 -2.43 4.39
CA GLY A 58 0.70 -2.16 2.98
C GLY A 58 0.32 -3.43 2.22
N ALA A 59 0.15 -3.32 0.91
CA ALA A 59 -0.43 -4.36 0.05
C ALA A 59 0.31 -5.71 0.10
N GLY A 60 1.64 -5.69 0.38
CA GLY A 60 2.42 -6.91 0.55
C GLY A 60 2.01 -7.78 1.74
N LEU A 61 1.21 -7.27 2.70
CA LEU A 61 0.61 -8.10 3.74
C LEU A 61 -0.57 -8.91 3.22
N SER A 62 -1.32 -8.40 2.24
CA SER A 62 -2.54 -9.03 1.74
C SER A 62 -2.33 -9.98 0.55
N THR A 63 -1.08 -10.13 0.07
CA THR A 63 -0.76 -11.06 -1.04
C THR A 63 -1.12 -12.51 -0.70
N ASP A 64 -0.87 -12.95 0.53
CA ASP A 64 -1.24 -14.29 1.01
C ASP A 64 -2.75 -14.46 1.26
N SER A 65 -3.53 -13.41 1.07
CA SER A 65 -5.00 -13.42 1.03
C SER A 65 -5.55 -13.43 -0.40
N GLY A 66 -4.66 -13.51 -1.41
CA GLY A 66 -5.03 -13.49 -2.83
C GLY A 66 -5.29 -12.09 -3.40
N ILE A 67 -4.99 -11.02 -2.65
CA ILE A 67 -5.06 -9.64 -3.14
C ILE A 67 -3.68 -9.27 -3.69
N PRO A 68 -3.56 -8.86 -4.97
CA PRO A 68 -2.28 -8.49 -5.56
C PRO A 68 -1.70 -7.25 -4.90
N ASP A 69 -0.40 -7.07 -4.98
CA ASP A 69 0.24 -5.82 -4.62
C ASP A 69 0.54 -4.94 -5.85
N TYR A 70 1.02 -3.70 -5.64
CA TYR A 70 1.27 -2.74 -6.72
C TYR A 70 2.61 -2.94 -7.42
N ARG A 71 3.57 -3.66 -6.83
CA ARG A 71 4.99 -3.66 -7.23
C ARG A 71 5.67 -5.00 -7.12
N GLY A 72 4.99 -6.04 -6.64
CA GLY A 72 5.50 -7.40 -6.60
C GLY A 72 5.75 -7.95 -8.01
N GLU A 73 6.43 -9.07 -8.06
CA GLU A 73 6.71 -9.77 -9.32
C GLU A 73 5.39 -10.10 -10.03
N GLY A 74 5.26 -9.65 -11.29
CA GLY A 74 4.03 -9.82 -12.07
C GLY A 74 2.94 -8.76 -11.83
N ALA A 75 3.16 -7.75 -10.98
CA ALA A 75 2.21 -6.67 -10.78
C ALA A 75 1.97 -5.89 -12.09
N PRO A 76 0.71 -5.67 -12.49
CA PRO A 76 0.41 -4.98 -13.74
C PRO A 76 0.83 -3.51 -13.66
N LYS A 77 1.52 -3.02 -14.70
CA LYS A 77 1.80 -1.58 -14.85
C LYS A 77 0.49 -0.88 -15.22
N ARG A 78 -0.14 -0.25 -14.28
CA ARG A 78 -1.37 0.54 -14.49
C ARG A 78 -1.17 1.98 -14.04
N THR A 79 -1.92 2.89 -14.66
CA THR A 79 -2.06 4.26 -14.17
C THR A 79 -3.31 4.28 -13.28
N PRO A 80 -3.14 4.42 -11.96
CA PRO A 80 -4.28 4.43 -11.05
C PRO A 80 -5.22 5.60 -11.34
N MET A 81 -6.51 5.44 -11.06
CA MET A 81 -7.49 6.51 -11.16
C MET A 81 -7.12 7.67 -10.22
N THR A 82 -7.10 8.91 -10.74
CA THR A 82 -6.95 10.09 -9.90
C THR A 82 -8.31 10.64 -9.51
N PHE A 83 -8.38 11.32 -8.37
CA PHE A 83 -9.62 11.98 -7.91
C PHE A 83 -10.14 12.98 -8.94
N GLN A 84 -9.24 13.79 -9.51
CA GLN A 84 -9.58 14.81 -10.51
C GLN A 84 -10.19 14.18 -11.77
N THR A 85 -9.59 13.09 -12.26
CA THR A 85 -10.11 12.37 -13.42
C THR A 85 -11.47 11.73 -13.13
N PHE A 86 -11.62 11.12 -11.94
CA PHE A 86 -12.88 10.52 -11.51
C PHE A 86 -14.02 11.54 -11.44
N VAL A 87 -13.78 12.73 -10.89
CA VAL A 87 -14.81 13.77 -10.75
C VAL A 87 -15.13 14.45 -12.09
N ALA A 88 -14.11 14.72 -12.91
CA ALA A 88 -14.28 15.51 -14.12
C ALA A 88 -14.82 14.71 -15.31
N ASP A 89 -14.51 13.41 -15.42
CA ASP A 89 -14.79 12.62 -16.63
C ASP A 89 -15.74 11.44 -16.36
N GLU A 90 -16.92 11.50 -17.00
CA GLU A 90 -17.95 10.46 -16.86
C GLU A 90 -17.47 9.09 -17.35
N ARG A 91 -16.74 9.04 -18.46
CA ARG A 91 -16.24 7.79 -19.03
C ARG A 91 -15.24 7.13 -18.09
N SER A 92 -14.40 7.92 -17.44
CA SER A 92 -13.47 7.43 -16.41
C SER A 92 -14.23 6.90 -15.18
N ARG A 93 -15.32 7.54 -14.76
CA ARG A 93 -16.19 7.01 -13.69
C ARG A 93 -16.84 5.69 -14.09
N LYS A 94 -17.37 5.58 -15.32
CA LYS A 94 -17.93 4.33 -15.84
C LYS A 94 -16.90 3.21 -15.79
N ARG A 95 -15.69 3.46 -16.30
CA ARG A 95 -14.58 2.50 -16.26
C ARG A 95 -14.24 2.09 -14.85
N TYR A 96 -14.07 3.05 -13.94
CA TYR A 96 -13.77 2.79 -12.54
C TYR A 96 -14.84 1.92 -11.88
N TRP A 97 -16.13 2.30 -12.02
CA TRP A 97 -17.21 1.54 -11.38
C TRP A 97 -17.39 0.15 -11.96
N ALA A 98 -17.20 -0.01 -13.27
CA ALA A 98 -17.23 -1.32 -13.91
C ALA A 98 -16.08 -2.22 -13.40
N GLY A 99 -14.84 -1.70 -13.41
CA GLY A 99 -13.69 -2.43 -12.88
C GLY A 99 -13.82 -2.72 -11.39
N SER A 100 -14.22 -1.73 -10.60
CA SER A 100 -14.43 -1.87 -9.15
C SER A 100 -15.57 -2.85 -8.81
N HIS A 101 -16.62 -2.95 -9.65
CA HIS A 101 -17.68 -3.94 -9.46
C HIS A 101 -17.17 -5.36 -9.62
N LEU A 102 -16.40 -5.61 -10.67
CA LEU A 102 -15.78 -6.92 -10.91
C LEU A 102 -14.75 -7.26 -9.81
N GLY A 103 -13.89 -6.29 -9.45
CA GLY A 103 -12.89 -6.46 -8.40
C GLY A 103 -13.50 -6.72 -7.02
N TRP A 104 -14.66 -6.15 -6.71
CA TRP A 104 -15.32 -6.30 -5.43
C TRP A 104 -15.59 -7.78 -5.06
N SER A 105 -15.92 -8.60 -6.04
CA SER A 105 -16.17 -10.03 -5.84
C SER A 105 -14.97 -10.77 -5.22
N VAL A 106 -13.74 -10.34 -5.55
CA VAL A 106 -12.49 -10.90 -5.01
C VAL A 106 -12.22 -10.34 -3.62
N PHE A 107 -12.30 -9.03 -3.43
CA PHE A 107 -12.10 -8.39 -2.13
C PHE A 107 -13.08 -8.94 -1.06
N ARG A 108 -14.33 -9.12 -1.44
CA ARG A 108 -15.36 -9.67 -0.55
C ARG A 108 -15.07 -11.11 -0.10
N ARG A 109 -14.44 -11.92 -0.96
CA ARG A 109 -14.11 -13.33 -0.69
C ARG A 109 -12.73 -13.53 -0.06
N ALA A 110 -11.85 -12.53 -0.14
CA ALA A 110 -10.53 -12.61 0.46
C ALA A 110 -10.66 -12.82 1.97
N GLU A 111 -9.85 -13.72 2.54
CA GLU A 111 -9.85 -14.02 3.97
C GLU A 111 -8.57 -13.49 4.63
N PRO A 112 -8.65 -13.05 5.90
CA PRO A 112 -7.46 -12.68 6.65
C PRO A 112 -6.46 -13.83 6.70
N ASN A 113 -5.21 -13.56 6.35
CA ASN A 113 -4.12 -14.53 6.38
C ASN A 113 -3.44 -14.62 7.76
N LEU A 114 -2.39 -15.42 7.85
CA LEU A 114 -1.62 -15.64 9.08
C LEU A 114 -1.08 -14.33 9.65
N GLY A 115 -0.56 -13.43 8.81
CA GLY A 115 -0.02 -12.13 9.25
C GLY A 115 -1.07 -11.26 9.94
N HIS A 116 -2.29 -11.19 9.37
CA HIS A 116 -3.40 -10.45 9.99
C HIS A 116 -3.75 -11.04 11.37
N ARG A 117 -3.84 -12.38 11.48
CA ARG A 117 -4.15 -13.06 12.75
C ARG A 117 -3.06 -12.88 13.79
N SER A 118 -1.78 -12.91 13.38
CA SER A 118 -0.65 -12.65 14.27
C SER A 118 -0.67 -11.24 14.85
N LEU A 119 -1.08 -10.23 14.04
CA LEU A 119 -1.24 -8.87 14.55
C LEU A 119 -2.38 -8.77 15.59
N VAL A 120 -3.47 -9.53 15.43
CA VAL A 120 -4.54 -9.61 16.46
C VAL A 120 -4.01 -10.21 17.75
N GLN A 121 -3.19 -11.27 17.70
CA GLN A 121 -2.56 -11.88 18.87
C GLN A 121 -1.65 -10.88 19.60
N LEU A 122 -0.77 -10.20 18.85
CA LEU A 122 0.14 -9.18 19.38
C LEU A 122 -0.64 -8.00 20.00
N GLU A 123 -1.73 -7.56 19.37
CA GLU A 123 -2.60 -6.51 19.91
C GLU A 123 -3.27 -6.95 21.22
N SER A 124 -3.81 -8.17 21.25
CA SER A 124 -4.49 -8.73 22.41
C SER A 124 -3.55 -8.89 23.61
N ALA A 125 -2.28 -9.18 23.36
CA ALA A 125 -1.23 -9.27 24.38
C ALA A 125 -0.63 -7.90 24.77
N GLY A 126 -1.06 -6.80 24.13
CA GLY A 126 -0.53 -5.47 24.38
C GLY A 126 0.84 -5.17 23.80
N ALA A 127 1.39 -6.08 22.98
CA ALA A 127 2.67 -5.90 22.30
C ALA A 127 2.62 -4.87 21.16
N ILE A 128 1.43 -4.62 20.60
CA ILE A 128 1.23 -3.52 19.65
C ILE A 128 0.11 -2.57 20.12
N ALA A 129 0.24 -1.31 19.74
CA ALA A 129 -0.72 -0.24 20.06
C ALA A 129 -1.93 -0.27 19.12
N GLY A 130 -1.74 -0.78 17.93
CA GLY A 130 -2.73 -0.85 16.86
C GLY A 130 -2.05 -0.89 15.49
N VAL A 131 -2.88 -0.94 14.47
CA VAL A 131 -2.48 -1.05 13.07
C VAL A 131 -2.88 0.21 12.32
N ILE A 132 -1.95 0.78 11.57
CA ILE A 132 -2.18 1.79 10.55
C ILE A 132 -2.06 1.07 9.21
N THR A 133 -3.14 0.98 8.46
CA THR A 133 -3.08 0.27 7.18
C THR A 133 -3.23 1.21 5.99
N GLN A 134 -2.41 1.03 4.97
CA GLN A 134 -2.57 1.65 3.66
C GLN A 134 -3.53 0.87 2.77
N ASN A 135 -3.87 -0.37 3.17
CA ASN A 135 -4.76 -1.25 2.43
C ASN A 135 -6.21 -0.81 2.60
N VAL A 136 -6.99 -1.09 1.56
CA VAL A 136 -8.43 -0.73 1.49
C VAL A 136 -9.35 -1.96 1.55
N ASP A 137 -8.78 -3.12 1.90
CA ASP A 137 -9.43 -4.44 1.84
C ASP A 137 -10.26 -4.82 3.08
N GLY A 138 -10.10 -4.07 4.19
CA GLY A 138 -10.80 -4.32 5.45
C GLY A 138 -10.34 -5.58 6.20
N LEU A 139 -9.26 -6.28 5.76
CA LEU A 139 -8.87 -7.57 6.31
C LEU A 139 -8.39 -7.50 7.77
N HIS A 140 -7.79 -6.40 8.21
CA HIS A 140 -7.42 -6.23 9.62
C HIS A 140 -8.63 -6.24 10.55
N THR A 141 -9.67 -5.49 10.21
CA THR A 141 -10.93 -5.45 10.97
C THR A 141 -11.61 -6.81 10.94
N ARG A 142 -11.66 -7.46 9.77
CA ARG A 142 -12.22 -8.82 9.62
C ARG A 142 -11.42 -9.89 10.37
N ALA A 143 -10.11 -9.70 10.56
CA ALA A 143 -9.29 -10.58 11.40
C ALA A 143 -9.61 -10.44 12.89
N GLY A 144 -10.18 -9.30 13.33
CA GLY A 144 -10.49 -9.00 14.72
C GLY A 144 -9.56 -7.97 15.38
N SER A 145 -8.73 -7.24 14.60
CA SER A 145 -7.97 -6.11 15.13
C SER A 145 -8.92 -5.01 15.60
N ARG A 146 -8.65 -4.44 16.77
CA ARG A 146 -9.53 -3.47 17.45
C ARG A 146 -9.15 -2.01 17.17
N HIS A 147 -7.86 -1.73 17.09
CA HIS A 147 -7.34 -0.40 16.81
C HIS A 147 -6.74 -0.37 15.39
N VAL A 148 -7.61 -0.13 14.41
CA VAL A 148 -7.21 -0.08 13.00
C VAL A 148 -7.49 1.33 12.46
N VAL A 149 -6.44 2.00 11.96
CA VAL A 149 -6.55 3.25 11.22
C VAL A 149 -6.41 2.95 9.72
N GLU A 150 -7.50 3.03 8.99
CA GLU A 150 -7.55 2.85 7.53
C GLU A 150 -7.08 4.14 6.84
N LEU A 151 -5.76 4.30 6.70
CA LEU A 151 -5.12 5.53 6.22
C LEU A 151 -5.63 5.99 4.84
N HIS A 152 -5.98 5.03 4.00
CA HIS A 152 -6.52 5.29 2.67
C HIS A 152 -8.01 4.93 2.53
N GLY A 153 -8.71 4.74 3.64
CA GLY A 153 -10.12 4.38 3.67
C GLY A 153 -10.36 2.89 3.41
N SER A 154 -11.58 2.54 3.01
CA SER A 154 -12.01 1.15 2.79
C SER A 154 -12.95 1.02 1.60
N LEU A 155 -12.82 -0.08 0.85
CA LEU A 155 -13.69 -0.43 -0.27
C LEU A 155 -15.08 -0.92 0.17
N ASP A 156 -15.27 -1.28 1.42
CA ASP A 156 -16.55 -1.77 1.96
C ASP A 156 -17.61 -0.67 2.08
N ARG A 157 -17.22 0.59 1.87
CA ARG A 157 -18.08 1.76 1.97
C ARG A 157 -18.04 2.63 0.72
N VAL A 158 -19.17 3.26 0.46
CA VAL A 158 -19.35 4.24 -0.63
C VAL A 158 -19.93 5.51 -0.02
N ILE A 159 -19.47 6.67 -0.47
CA ILE A 159 -19.93 7.97 0.00
C ILE A 159 -20.46 8.79 -1.18
N CYS A 160 -21.51 9.55 -0.94
CA CYS A 160 -21.95 10.59 -1.86
C CYS A 160 -21.08 11.83 -1.70
N LEU A 161 -20.49 12.33 -2.78
CA LEU A 161 -19.64 13.53 -2.76
C LEU A 161 -20.44 14.82 -2.52
N ASP A 162 -21.75 14.80 -2.83
CA ASP A 162 -22.59 16.01 -2.72
C ASP A 162 -23.25 16.16 -1.36
N CYS A 163 -23.83 15.08 -0.80
CA CYS A 163 -24.55 15.14 0.47
C CYS A 163 -23.90 14.40 1.64
N GLY A 164 -22.78 13.71 1.42
CA GLY A 164 -22.06 12.95 2.45
C GLY A 164 -22.72 11.64 2.87
N GLN A 165 -23.88 11.27 2.28
CA GLN A 165 -24.56 10.02 2.63
C GLN A 165 -23.64 8.82 2.38
N ALA A 166 -23.50 7.95 3.37
CA ALA A 166 -22.73 6.71 3.28
C ALA A 166 -23.62 5.50 2.97
N PHE A 167 -23.09 4.58 2.18
CA PHE A 167 -23.72 3.32 1.77
C PHE A 167 -22.75 2.16 2.00
N GLY A 168 -23.28 0.98 2.31
CA GLY A 168 -22.50 -0.25 2.26
C GLY A 168 -22.15 -0.63 0.82
N ARG A 169 -20.94 -1.12 0.58
CA ARG A 169 -20.48 -1.50 -0.75
C ARG A 169 -21.36 -2.57 -1.40
N ASP A 170 -21.84 -3.54 -0.60
CA ASP A 170 -22.72 -4.62 -1.09
C ASP A 170 -24.05 -4.08 -1.64
N SER A 171 -24.63 -3.05 -1.02
CA SER A 171 -25.87 -2.44 -1.51
C SER A 171 -25.67 -1.75 -2.86
N ILE A 172 -24.50 -1.14 -3.06
CA ILE A 172 -24.14 -0.53 -4.35
C ILE A 172 -23.79 -1.62 -5.37
N ALA A 173 -23.13 -2.71 -4.97
CA ALA A 173 -22.84 -3.82 -5.84
C ALA A 173 -24.11 -4.47 -6.39
N ALA A 174 -25.13 -4.67 -5.54
CA ALA A 174 -26.42 -5.19 -5.98
C ALA A 174 -27.12 -4.28 -7.01
N ARG A 175 -27.02 -2.96 -6.84
CA ARG A 175 -27.55 -1.99 -7.82
C ARG A 175 -26.76 -2.05 -9.14
N LEU A 176 -25.44 -2.05 -9.06
CA LEU A 176 -24.58 -2.19 -10.24
C LEU A 176 -24.88 -3.46 -11.03
N GLU A 177 -25.12 -4.57 -10.33
CA GLU A 177 -25.48 -5.84 -10.95
C GLU A 177 -26.87 -5.81 -11.64
N ALA A 178 -27.84 -5.15 -11.00
CA ALA A 178 -29.18 -5.00 -11.56
C ALA A 178 -29.20 -4.09 -12.80
N ASP A 179 -28.43 -2.97 -12.75
CA ASP A 179 -28.41 -1.97 -13.80
C ASP A 179 -27.47 -2.36 -14.98
N ASN A 180 -26.55 -3.31 -14.78
CA ASN A 180 -25.54 -3.71 -15.76
C ASN A 180 -25.44 -5.25 -15.92
N PRO A 181 -26.48 -5.95 -16.36
CA PRO A 181 -26.52 -7.41 -16.38
C PRO A 181 -25.48 -8.08 -17.30
N VAL A 182 -24.95 -7.33 -18.28
CA VAL A 182 -23.98 -7.83 -19.28
C VAL A 182 -22.57 -8.00 -18.72
N LEU A 183 -22.24 -7.39 -17.56
CA LEU A 183 -20.91 -7.49 -16.94
C LEU A 183 -20.61 -8.82 -16.22
N ARG A 184 -21.50 -9.79 -16.30
CA ARG A 184 -21.42 -11.05 -15.52
C ARG A 184 -20.38 -12.04 -16.01
N ASP A 185 -19.85 -11.92 -17.23
CA ASP A 185 -19.08 -12.97 -17.90
C ASP A 185 -17.74 -12.48 -18.44
N SER A 186 -16.76 -12.22 -17.57
CA SER A 186 -15.38 -12.17 -18.04
C SER A 186 -14.48 -13.05 -17.17
N ASP A 187 -14.17 -14.25 -17.67
CA ASP A 187 -13.34 -15.28 -17.00
C ASP A 187 -11.85 -14.90 -16.85
N SER A 188 -11.43 -13.68 -17.24
CA SER A 188 -10.04 -13.25 -17.20
C SER A 188 -9.85 -11.82 -16.71
N ILE A 189 -10.38 -11.51 -15.51
CA ILE A 189 -10.26 -10.16 -14.95
C ILE A 189 -8.93 -10.04 -14.17
N ARG A 190 -8.07 -9.11 -14.58
CA ARG A 190 -6.91 -8.70 -13.80
C ARG A 190 -7.32 -7.60 -12.83
N ILE A 191 -7.26 -7.89 -11.55
CA ILE A 191 -7.65 -6.98 -10.49
C ILE A 191 -6.42 -6.27 -9.94
N ALA A 192 -6.56 -4.97 -9.66
CA ALA A 192 -5.55 -4.14 -9.02
C ALA A 192 -5.74 -4.10 -7.49
N PRO A 193 -4.70 -3.73 -6.71
CA PRO A 193 -4.76 -3.66 -5.25
C PRO A 193 -5.77 -2.66 -4.69
N ASP A 194 -6.24 -1.70 -5.48
CA ASP A 194 -7.29 -0.74 -5.17
C ASP A 194 -8.70 -1.21 -5.60
N GLY A 195 -8.82 -2.47 -6.05
CA GLY A 195 -10.08 -3.07 -6.50
C GLY A 195 -10.49 -2.69 -7.92
N ASP A 196 -9.65 -1.96 -8.68
CA ASP A 196 -9.93 -1.66 -10.08
C ASP A 196 -9.60 -2.88 -10.97
N ALA A 197 -10.35 -3.05 -12.07
CA ALA A 197 -10.15 -4.12 -13.04
C ALA A 197 -10.20 -3.59 -14.47
N ASP A 198 -9.57 -4.32 -15.39
CA ASP A 198 -9.62 -3.97 -16.80
C ASP A 198 -10.95 -4.43 -17.40
N VAL A 199 -11.68 -3.49 -17.98
CA VAL A 199 -13.00 -3.74 -18.54
C VAL A 199 -13.04 -3.33 -20.02
N GLY A 200 -13.74 -4.11 -20.83
CA GLY A 200 -13.91 -3.87 -22.26
C GLY A 200 -14.82 -2.67 -22.57
N ASN A 201 -15.86 -2.87 -23.38
CA ASN A 201 -16.81 -1.80 -23.70
C ASN A 201 -17.65 -1.40 -22.48
N ILE A 202 -17.62 -0.10 -22.14
CA ILE A 202 -18.32 0.51 -21.01
C ILE A 202 -19.32 1.60 -21.45
N ASP A 203 -19.60 1.75 -22.73
CA ASP A 203 -20.42 2.86 -23.23
C ASP A 203 -21.85 2.83 -22.65
N ASP A 204 -22.43 1.64 -22.55
CA ASP A 204 -23.76 1.40 -21.98
C ASP A 204 -23.76 1.19 -20.45
N PHE A 205 -22.60 1.29 -19.79
CA PHE A 205 -22.49 1.09 -18.36
C PHE A 205 -23.21 2.19 -17.57
N VAL A 206 -24.12 1.78 -16.67
CA VAL A 206 -24.88 2.68 -15.80
C VAL A 206 -24.14 2.86 -14.48
N VAL A 207 -23.71 4.10 -14.21
CA VAL A 207 -23.10 4.47 -12.92
C VAL A 207 -24.22 4.78 -11.92
N PRO A 208 -24.22 4.16 -10.73
CA PRO A 208 -25.26 4.42 -9.73
C PRO A 208 -25.13 5.83 -9.17
N ALA A 209 -26.25 6.53 -9.07
CA ALA A 209 -26.37 7.82 -8.39
C ALA A 209 -26.77 7.65 -6.92
N CYS A 210 -26.54 8.67 -6.10
CA CYS A 210 -27.04 8.71 -4.73
C CYS A 210 -28.55 8.63 -4.66
N THR A 211 -29.10 7.72 -3.88
CA THR A 211 -30.57 7.58 -3.75
C THR A 211 -31.21 8.67 -2.89
N VAL A 212 -30.42 9.48 -2.21
CA VAL A 212 -30.91 10.59 -1.38
C VAL A 212 -30.96 11.91 -2.14
N CYS A 213 -29.91 12.24 -2.91
CA CYS A 213 -29.82 13.54 -3.58
C CYS A 213 -29.55 13.46 -5.08
N GLY A 214 -29.40 12.27 -5.66
CA GLY A 214 -29.02 12.11 -7.07
C GLY A 214 -27.53 12.36 -7.35
N GLY A 215 -26.75 12.69 -6.35
CA GLY A 215 -25.34 13.10 -6.48
C GLY A 215 -24.38 11.96 -6.78
N MET A 216 -23.11 12.34 -6.99
CA MET A 216 -22.04 11.44 -7.40
C MET A 216 -21.62 10.51 -6.25
N LEU A 217 -21.60 9.21 -6.50
CA LEU A 217 -21.07 8.20 -5.57
C LEU A 217 -19.60 7.91 -5.84
N LYS A 218 -18.83 7.76 -4.76
CA LYS A 218 -17.41 7.37 -4.78
C LYS A 218 -17.15 6.33 -3.68
N PRO A 219 -16.36 5.27 -3.91
CA PRO A 219 -15.88 4.44 -2.80
C PRO A 219 -15.14 5.29 -1.75
N ARG A 220 -15.30 4.95 -0.48
CA ARG A 220 -14.67 5.70 0.62
C ARG A 220 -13.19 5.35 0.73
N VAL A 221 -12.46 5.48 -0.38
CA VAL A 221 -11.00 5.31 -0.45
C VAL A 221 -10.36 6.62 -0.91
N VAL A 222 -9.14 6.86 -0.49
CA VAL A 222 -8.32 8.01 -0.91
C VAL A 222 -7.75 7.69 -2.29
N PHE A 223 -8.20 8.39 -3.31
CA PHE A 223 -7.67 8.25 -4.67
C PHE A 223 -6.31 8.94 -4.82
N PHE A 224 -5.57 8.56 -5.86
CA PHE A 224 -4.37 9.31 -6.22
C PHE A 224 -4.72 10.77 -6.51
N GLY A 225 -3.88 11.69 -6.01
CA GLY A 225 -4.14 13.13 -6.08
C GLY A 225 -5.14 13.68 -5.04
N GLU A 226 -5.74 12.80 -4.23
CA GLU A 226 -6.56 13.18 -3.08
C GLU A 226 -5.71 13.21 -1.80
N LEU A 227 -6.09 14.06 -0.85
CA LEU A 227 -5.43 14.12 0.44
C LEU A 227 -6.06 13.12 1.42
N VAL A 228 -5.23 12.47 2.21
CA VAL A 228 -5.72 11.73 3.38
C VAL A 228 -6.46 12.70 4.30
N PRO A 229 -7.68 12.37 4.76
CA PRO A 229 -8.40 13.22 5.70
C PRO A 229 -7.55 13.55 6.92
N THR A 230 -7.59 14.81 7.35
CA THR A 230 -6.75 15.30 8.44
C THR A 230 -6.98 14.51 9.74
N GLU A 231 -8.21 14.19 10.04
CA GLU A 231 -8.58 13.40 11.23
C GLU A 231 -7.95 12.01 11.21
N THR A 232 -8.06 11.30 10.06
CA THR A 232 -7.44 9.98 9.87
C THR A 232 -5.91 10.04 10.02
N PHE A 233 -5.28 11.09 9.46
CA PHE A 233 -3.83 11.25 9.59
C PHE A 233 -3.40 11.58 11.03
N LEU A 234 -4.19 12.37 11.76
CA LEU A 234 -3.96 12.66 13.17
C LEU A 234 -4.14 11.41 14.05
N GLU A 235 -5.13 10.58 13.76
CA GLU A 235 -5.33 9.29 14.45
C GLU A 235 -4.14 8.34 14.23
N ALA A 236 -3.67 8.20 12.99
CA ALA A 236 -2.46 7.45 12.68
C ALA A 236 -1.23 8.02 13.41
N SER A 237 -1.10 9.35 13.45
CA SER A 237 -0.03 10.03 14.18
C SER A 237 -0.10 9.77 15.70
N ALA A 238 -1.29 9.70 16.27
CA ALA A 238 -1.48 9.40 17.69
C ALA A 238 -1.00 7.98 18.05
N LEU A 239 -1.25 6.98 17.17
CA LEU A 239 -0.69 5.64 17.36
C LEU A 239 0.85 5.64 17.36
N ILE A 240 1.48 6.39 16.44
CA ILE A 240 2.94 6.55 16.43
C ILE A 240 3.43 7.25 17.72
N GLN A 241 2.67 8.23 18.22
CA GLN A 241 3.05 8.94 19.45
C GLN A 241 2.93 8.07 20.71
N ALA A 242 1.99 7.15 20.74
CA ALA A 242 1.79 6.24 21.87
C ALA A 242 2.71 5.00 21.81
N ALA A 243 3.51 4.84 20.76
CA ALA A 243 4.34 3.66 20.56
C ALA A 243 5.80 3.86 21.01
N ASP A 244 6.47 2.73 21.31
CA ASP A 244 7.89 2.62 21.65
C ASP A 244 8.73 2.14 20.45
N ALA A 245 8.08 1.64 19.39
CA ALA A 245 8.70 1.17 18.16
C ALA A 245 7.72 1.30 16.98
N LEU A 246 8.23 1.26 15.74
CA LEU A 246 7.43 1.18 14.53
C LEU A 246 7.82 -0.08 13.74
N ILE A 247 6.84 -0.90 13.42
CA ILE A 247 6.98 -2.01 12.46
C ILE A 247 6.30 -1.59 11.15
N VAL A 248 7.03 -1.65 10.04
CA VAL A 248 6.48 -1.49 8.69
C VAL A 248 6.44 -2.87 8.03
N ALA A 249 5.27 -3.35 7.65
CA ALA A 249 5.08 -4.68 7.08
C ALA A 249 4.38 -4.62 5.72
N GLY A 250 5.04 -5.15 4.68
CA GLY A 250 4.47 -5.27 3.33
C GLY A 250 4.21 -3.94 2.62
N SER A 251 5.02 -2.91 2.91
CA SER A 251 4.88 -1.60 2.27
C SER A 251 6.18 -1.11 1.68
N SER A 252 6.17 -0.79 0.38
CA SER A 252 7.29 -0.11 -0.28
C SER A 252 7.44 1.36 0.13
N LEU A 253 6.48 1.92 0.90
CA LEU A 253 6.44 3.32 1.35
C LEU A 253 6.55 4.35 0.19
N ALA A 254 6.15 3.96 -1.01
CA ALA A 254 6.23 4.83 -2.19
C ALA A 254 5.29 6.04 -2.10
N VAL A 255 4.17 5.90 -1.39
CA VAL A 255 3.16 6.96 -1.20
C VAL A 255 3.54 7.83 0.00
N ASN A 256 3.37 9.15 -0.15
CA ASN A 256 3.83 10.13 0.84
C ASN A 256 3.14 10.00 2.21
N SER A 257 1.90 9.54 2.28
CA SER A 257 1.19 9.35 3.54
C SER A 257 1.91 8.37 4.48
N GLY A 258 2.36 7.21 3.96
CA GLY A 258 3.09 6.22 4.74
C GLY A 258 4.48 6.70 5.18
N ILE A 259 5.28 7.26 4.25
CA ILE A 259 6.64 7.72 4.58
C ILE A 259 6.63 8.89 5.59
N ARG A 260 5.60 9.74 5.60
CA ARG A 260 5.46 10.81 6.60
C ARG A 260 5.30 10.26 8.03
N LEU A 261 4.62 9.12 8.21
CA LEU A 261 4.49 8.43 9.50
C LEU A 261 5.83 7.83 9.94
N VAL A 262 6.58 7.23 9.00
CA VAL A 262 7.95 6.74 9.27
C VAL A 262 8.86 7.89 9.69
N GLU A 263 8.77 9.07 9.06
CA GLU A 263 9.53 10.26 9.47
C GLU A 263 9.13 10.78 10.85
N GLN A 264 7.87 10.65 11.27
CA GLN A 264 7.45 10.97 12.64
C GLN A 264 8.11 10.02 13.65
N ALA A 265 8.11 8.72 13.39
CA ALA A 265 8.79 7.74 14.23
C ALA A 265 10.30 8.03 14.34
N ARG A 266 10.95 8.33 13.21
CA ARG A 266 12.37 8.70 13.16
C ARG A 266 12.68 9.95 14.01
N ARG A 267 11.87 11.01 13.89
CA ARG A 267 12.03 12.26 14.70
C ARG A 267 11.90 11.98 16.18
N ARG A 268 11.06 11.00 16.57
CA ARG A 268 10.92 10.53 17.94
C ARG A 268 12.02 9.55 18.36
N LYS A 269 12.96 9.24 17.47
CA LYS A 269 14.04 8.26 17.69
C LYS A 269 13.51 6.86 18.06
N LEU A 270 12.33 6.50 17.56
CA LEU A 270 11.81 5.14 17.73
C LEU A 270 12.62 4.18 16.87
N PRO A 271 12.92 2.96 17.36
CA PRO A 271 13.42 1.90 16.50
C PRO A 271 12.38 1.58 15.42
N ILE A 272 12.84 1.53 14.17
CA ILE A 272 12.01 1.25 13.00
C ILE A 272 12.44 -0.10 12.45
N ILE A 273 11.48 -1.01 12.31
CA ILE A 273 11.66 -2.34 11.74
C ILE A 273 10.91 -2.37 10.41
N VAL A 274 11.56 -2.82 9.34
CA VAL A 274 10.92 -3.00 8.03
C VAL A 274 10.92 -4.48 7.68
N ILE A 275 9.74 -5.04 7.42
CA ILE A 275 9.51 -6.41 6.94
C ILE A 275 8.92 -6.28 5.54
N ASN A 276 9.71 -6.53 4.50
CA ASN A 276 9.25 -6.39 3.12
C ASN A 276 10.17 -7.12 2.16
N ARG A 277 9.61 -7.78 1.15
CA ARG A 277 10.38 -8.25 -0.01
C ARG A 277 10.64 -7.07 -0.95
N GLY A 278 11.91 -6.86 -1.30
CA GLY A 278 12.35 -5.74 -2.14
C GLY A 278 12.52 -4.41 -1.40
N ALA A 279 13.08 -3.45 -2.09
CA ALA A 279 13.45 -2.15 -1.55
C ALA A 279 12.25 -1.30 -1.15
N THR A 280 12.42 -0.52 -0.09
CA THR A 280 11.42 0.46 0.36
C THR A 280 12.03 1.84 0.53
N LYS A 281 11.23 2.88 0.46
CA LYS A 281 11.69 4.25 0.80
C LYS A 281 12.07 4.40 2.28
N GLY A 282 11.74 3.42 3.12
CA GLY A 282 12.03 3.42 4.55
C GLY A 282 13.34 2.76 4.93
N ASP A 283 14.00 2.03 4.03
CA ASP A 283 15.16 1.19 4.35
C ASP A 283 16.29 1.96 5.03
N GLY A 284 16.64 3.15 4.54
CA GLY A 284 17.67 4.01 5.16
C GLY A 284 17.30 4.59 6.53
N ARG A 285 16.09 4.31 7.06
CA ARG A 285 15.60 4.71 8.38
C ARG A 285 15.39 3.52 9.31
N ALA A 286 15.48 2.31 8.76
CA ALA A 286 15.27 1.08 9.51
C ALA A 286 16.47 0.76 10.38
N LEU A 287 16.20 0.37 11.63
CA LEU A 287 17.18 -0.25 12.49
C LEU A 287 17.38 -1.73 12.08
N HIS A 288 16.29 -2.39 11.68
CA HIS A 288 16.31 -3.73 11.12
C HIS A 288 15.46 -3.78 9.85
N LYS A 289 16.03 -4.34 8.78
CA LYS A 289 15.31 -4.70 7.55
C LYS A 289 15.30 -6.22 7.45
N LEU A 290 14.10 -6.80 7.38
CA LEU A 290 13.89 -8.22 7.13
C LEU A 290 13.41 -8.38 5.68
N GLU A 291 14.23 -8.96 4.84
CA GLU A 291 13.94 -9.27 3.44
C GLU A 291 13.16 -10.59 3.38
N ALA A 292 11.90 -10.56 3.83
CA ALA A 292 11.09 -11.76 4.04
C ALA A 292 9.60 -11.49 3.77
N GLY A 293 8.81 -12.55 3.67
CA GLY A 293 7.36 -12.46 3.63
C GLY A 293 6.79 -11.97 4.95
N THR A 294 5.70 -11.23 4.86
CA THR A 294 5.13 -10.57 6.04
C THR A 294 4.39 -11.52 6.96
N SER A 295 3.64 -12.48 6.41
CA SER A 295 2.79 -13.36 7.20
C SER A 295 3.61 -14.29 8.09
N GLU A 296 4.59 -14.97 7.52
CA GLU A 296 5.49 -15.87 8.26
C GLU A 296 6.35 -15.12 9.29
N THR A 297 6.85 -13.93 8.92
CA THR A 297 7.67 -13.13 9.83
C THR A 297 6.87 -12.60 11.02
N LEU A 298 5.65 -12.11 10.78
CA LEU A 298 4.77 -11.63 11.85
C LEU A 298 4.32 -12.78 12.77
N ALA A 299 4.08 -13.98 12.23
CA ALA A 299 3.78 -15.15 13.03
C ALA A 299 4.97 -15.55 13.91
N ALA A 300 6.15 -15.63 13.33
CA ALA A 300 7.37 -15.93 14.08
C ALA A 300 7.68 -14.89 15.17
N LEU A 301 7.39 -13.60 14.92
CA LEU A 301 7.50 -12.55 15.95
C LEU A 301 6.46 -12.73 17.06
N ALA A 302 5.21 -13.08 16.72
CA ALA A 302 4.17 -13.33 17.69
C ALA A 302 4.57 -14.51 18.61
N ASP A 303 5.02 -15.62 18.05
CA ASP A 303 5.47 -16.79 18.81
C ASP A 303 6.60 -16.43 19.80
N ARG A 304 7.58 -15.61 19.38
CA ARG A 304 8.73 -15.22 20.23
C ARG A 304 8.41 -14.18 21.30
N LEU A 305 7.37 -13.38 21.09
CA LEU A 305 6.96 -12.33 22.03
C LEU A 305 5.94 -12.84 23.05
N LEU A 306 5.16 -13.86 22.70
CA LEU A 306 4.04 -14.36 23.49
C LEU A 306 4.29 -15.71 24.14
N GLY A 307 5.22 -16.50 23.57
CA GLY A 307 5.68 -17.79 24.14
C GLY A 307 6.80 -17.56 25.12
#